data_a50b4f15172c6a309883ef1c12617f2c
#
_entry.id   a50b4f15172c6a309883ef1c12617f2c
#
_cell.length_a   1.000
_cell.length_b   1.000
_cell.length_c   1.000
_cell.angle_alpha   90.00
_cell.angle_beta   90.00
_cell.angle_gamma   90.00
#
_symmetry.space_group_name_H-M   'P 1'
#
loop_
_entity.id
_entity.type
_entity.pdbx_description
1 polymer ?
#
loop_
_entity_poly.entity_id
_entity_poly.type
_entity_poly.pdbx_seq_one_letter_code
_entity_poly.pdbx_strand_id
1 'polypeptide(L)'
;YWGNRSIETDEATFTSGALPAGFDGCRIVQLSDLHGKYFGKGNERLYSAVKAAHPEYIFVTGDLVDRKTENPTIYAGEVGAALSAIAPTYYVTGNHEWGHGTKVVEEIKRTLRESGVTVLSNEFTYLARNSDTIVLAGIDDPNGYADQETPYELAQEVYAACGDPFWMLLAHRNDRFAGEYSLLGADLTISGHGHGGIWRLPFVGGVFGTQRNLFPSYTSGFYADNGASVFVNRGLGNSPRVIPRILNRPQVEL
;
A
#
# COMPACT_ATOMS: atom_id res chain seq x y z
N TYR A 1 21.74 12.43 3.82
CA TYR A 1 21.33 11.62 4.98
C TYR A 1 20.08 12.15 5.68
N TRP A 2 19.86 13.47 5.72
CA TRP A 2 18.65 14.06 6.27
C TRP A 2 17.39 13.64 5.47
N GLY A 3 17.48 13.60 4.16
CA GLY A 3 16.39 13.21 3.26
C GLY A 3 15.83 11.79 3.48
N ASN A 4 16.63 10.86 4.01
CA ASN A 4 16.18 9.49 4.28
C ASN A 4 15.53 9.29 5.67
N ARG A 5 15.52 10.33 6.51
CA ARG A 5 14.99 10.27 7.89
C ARG A 5 13.82 11.21 8.14
N SER A 6 13.61 12.18 7.26
CA SER A 6 12.48 13.11 7.35
C SER A 6 11.31 12.58 6.54
N ILE A 7 10.19 12.34 7.21
CA ILE A 7 8.93 12.00 6.55
C ILE A 7 8.42 13.25 5.82
N GLU A 8 7.94 13.06 4.60
CA GLU A 8 7.17 14.03 3.83
C GLU A 8 5.72 13.55 3.85
N THR A 9 4.80 14.47 4.10
CA THR A 9 3.37 14.20 3.98
C THR A 9 2.90 14.95 2.73
N ASP A 10 2.42 14.21 1.75
CA ASP A 10 1.85 14.76 0.53
C ASP A 10 0.34 14.48 0.52
N GLU A 11 -0.39 15.28 -0.22
CA GLU A 11 -1.84 15.10 -0.42
C GLU A 11 -2.12 14.96 -1.91
N ALA A 12 -2.93 13.95 -2.25
CA ALA A 12 -3.40 13.72 -3.61
C ALA A 12 -4.91 13.51 -3.60
N THR A 13 -5.60 14.01 -4.61
CA THR A 13 -7.06 13.88 -4.71
C THR A 13 -7.43 13.01 -5.89
N PHE A 14 -8.18 11.94 -5.61
CA PHE A 14 -8.85 11.13 -6.62
C PHE A 14 -10.29 11.61 -6.81
N THR A 15 -10.72 11.79 -8.06
CA THR A 15 -12.09 12.16 -8.39
C THR A 15 -12.67 11.19 -9.41
N SER A 16 -13.89 10.72 -9.17
CA SER A 16 -14.62 9.85 -10.09
C SER A 16 -16.11 10.15 -10.04
N GLY A 17 -16.75 10.16 -11.19
CA GLY A 17 -18.20 10.28 -11.27
C GLY A 17 -18.95 9.04 -10.78
N ALA A 18 -18.27 7.91 -10.65
CA ALA A 18 -18.81 6.66 -10.11
C ALA A 18 -18.71 6.57 -8.58
N LEU A 19 -17.89 7.44 -7.94
CA LEU A 19 -17.74 7.44 -6.49
C LEU A 19 -19.04 7.85 -5.81
N PRO A 20 -19.60 7.04 -4.87
CA PRO A 20 -20.78 7.40 -4.11
C PRO A 20 -20.58 8.70 -3.32
N ALA A 21 -21.60 9.55 -3.30
CA ALA A 21 -21.54 10.90 -2.71
C ALA A 21 -21.14 10.91 -1.23
N GLY A 22 -21.48 9.85 -0.49
CA GLY A 22 -21.07 9.69 0.90
C GLY A 22 -19.56 9.62 1.10
N PHE A 23 -18.79 9.32 0.06
CA PHE A 23 -17.33 9.28 0.09
C PHE A 23 -16.65 10.58 -0.36
N ASP A 24 -17.41 11.60 -0.74
CA ASP A 24 -16.84 12.92 -1.05
C ASP A 24 -16.09 13.48 0.16
N GLY A 25 -14.83 13.88 -0.05
CA GLY A 25 -13.93 14.34 1.00
C GLY A 25 -13.44 13.25 1.97
N CYS A 26 -13.62 11.96 1.67
CA CYS A 26 -13.04 10.86 2.46
C CYS A 26 -11.52 10.95 2.48
N ARG A 27 -10.93 10.84 3.67
CA ARG A 27 -9.48 10.97 3.88
C ARG A 27 -8.87 9.60 4.13
N ILE A 28 -7.97 9.17 3.26
CA ILE A 28 -7.30 7.87 3.33
C ILE A 28 -5.80 8.09 3.42
N VAL A 29 -5.16 7.61 4.48
CA VAL A 29 -3.70 7.60 4.55
C VAL A 29 -3.18 6.30 3.96
N GLN A 30 -2.26 6.39 3.00
CA GLN A 30 -1.51 5.25 2.48
C GLN A 30 -0.10 5.21 3.07
N LEU A 31 0.29 4.05 3.59
CA LEU A 31 1.64 3.68 4.00
C LEU A 31 2.10 2.49 3.16
N SER A 32 3.36 2.50 2.75
CA SER A 32 3.95 1.39 1.99
C SER A 32 5.43 1.25 2.28
N ASP A 33 5.97 0.06 2.08
CA ASP A 33 7.42 -0.17 2.05
C ASP A 33 8.15 0.37 3.29
N LEU A 34 7.66 0.04 4.50
CA LEU A 34 8.33 0.44 5.75
C LEU A 34 9.67 -0.29 5.95
N HIS A 35 9.77 -1.55 5.50
CA HIS A 35 10.96 -2.39 5.59
C HIS A 35 11.55 -2.48 7.01
N GLY A 36 10.71 -2.56 8.04
CA GLY A 36 11.16 -2.66 9.42
C GLY A 36 11.83 -1.41 9.97
N LYS A 37 11.72 -0.28 9.27
CA LYS A 37 12.37 0.97 9.65
C LYS A 37 11.59 1.70 10.74
N TYR A 38 12.34 2.28 11.68
CA TYR A 38 11.79 3.14 12.72
C TYR A 38 12.02 4.62 12.41
N PHE A 39 10.97 5.42 12.57
CA PHE A 39 10.98 6.88 12.45
C PHE A 39 10.86 7.53 13.84
N GLY A 40 11.98 7.63 14.54
CA GLY A 40 12.04 8.01 15.94
C GLY A 40 11.89 6.81 16.88
N LYS A 41 11.78 7.08 18.18
CA LYS A 41 11.60 6.01 19.17
C LYS A 41 10.20 5.41 19.02
N GLY A 42 10.12 4.10 18.78
CA GLY A 42 8.84 3.41 18.59
C GLY A 42 7.97 3.99 17.47
N ASN A 43 8.57 4.48 16.40
CA ASN A 43 7.86 5.10 15.26
C ASN A 43 7.05 6.38 15.57
N GLU A 44 7.34 7.08 16.65
CA GLU A 44 6.58 8.25 17.11
C GLU A 44 6.35 9.31 16.03
N ARG A 45 7.36 9.55 15.16
CA ARG A 45 7.25 10.53 14.07
C ARG A 45 6.31 10.07 12.97
N LEU A 46 6.30 8.77 12.66
CA LEU A 46 5.37 8.20 11.69
C LEU A 46 3.94 8.33 12.19
N TYR A 47 3.68 7.89 13.41
CA TYR A 47 2.32 7.94 13.97
C TYR A 47 1.82 9.37 14.16
N SER A 48 2.71 10.30 14.50
CA SER A 48 2.36 11.73 14.57
C SER A 48 1.97 12.29 13.20
N ALA A 49 2.68 11.92 12.13
CA ALA A 49 2.34 12.32 10.76
C ALA A 49 0.99 11.74 10.33
N VAL A 50 0.76 10.45 10.60
CA VAL A 50 -0.52 9.78 10.29
C VAL A 50 -1.68 10.44 11.04
N LYS A 51 -1.53 10.69 12.35
CA LYS A 51 -2.56 11.37 13.17
C LYS A 51 -2.87 12.78 12.66
N ALA A 52 -1.83 13.54 12.28
CA ALA A 52 -1.98 14.90 11.77
C ALA A 52 -2.73 14.97 10.44
N ALA A 53 -2.73 13.87 9.66
CA ALA A 53 -3.48 13.75 8.43
C ALA A 53 -4.99 13.50 8.65
N HIS A 54 -5.43 13.21 9.90
CA HIS A 54 -6.82 12.93 10.26
C HIS A 54 -7.50 11.91 9.32
N PRO A 55 -6.93 10.69 9.13
CA PRO A 55 -7.49 9.71 8.24
C PRO A 55 -8.80 9.11 8.77
N GLU A 56 -9.72 8.80 7.85
CA GLU A 56 -10.88 7.94 8.12
C GLU A 56 -10.54 6.46 7.90
N TYR A 57 -9.57 6.19 7.02
CA TYR A 57 -9.02 4.86 6.76
C TYR A 57 -7.50 4.93 6.59
N ILE A 58 -6.83 3.83 6.92
CA ILE A 58 -5.39 3.66 6.69
C ILE A 58 -5.18 2.42 5.85
N PHE A 59 -4.46 2.56 4.73
CA PHE A 59 -4.09 1.45 3.85
C PHE A 59 -2.59 1.20 3.92
N VAL A 60 -2.21 -0.04 4.20
CA VAL A 60 -0.81 -0.49 4.24
C VAL A 60 -0.58 -1.45 3.08
N THR A 61 0.11 -0.98 2.05
CA THR A 61 0.26 -1.68 0.79
C THR A 61 1.55 -2.50 0.70
N GLY A 62 1.84 -3.29 1.74
CA GLY A 62 2.90 -4.29 1.76
C GLY A 62 4.30 -3.79 2.11
N ASP A 63 5.24 -4.71 2.15
CA ASP A 63 6.64 -4.51 2.55
C ASP A 63 6.76 -3.76 3.88
N LEU A 64 5.90 -4.14 4.84
CA LEU A 64 5.94 -3.65 6.22
C LEU A 64 7.27 -4.02 6.88
N VAL A 65 7.78 -5.22 6.59
CA VAL A 65 9.07 -5.73 7.05
C VAL A 65 10.04 -5.95 5.88
N ASP A 66 11.34 -5.90 6.13
CA ASP A 66 12.37 -6.33 5.18
C ASP A 66 12.71 -7.80 5.41
N ARG A 67 13.18 -8.50 4.39
CA ARG A 67 13.65 -9.90 4.49
C ARG A 67 14.68 -10.16 5.58
N LYS A 68 15.30 -9.12 6.13
CA LYS A 68 16.29 -9.18 7.19
C LYS A 68 15.83 -8.60 8.51
N THR A 69 14.57 -8.23 8.61
CA THR A 69 14.01 -7.78 9.89
C THR A 69 14.09 -8.93 10.90
N GLU A 70 14.81 -8.72 12.00
CA GLU A 70 15.13 -9.79 12.97
C GLU A 70 13.87 -10.34 13.68
N ASN A 71 12.92 -9.46 13.99
CA ASN A 71 11.67 -9.82 14.66
C ASN A 71 10.47 -9.28 13.88
N PRO A 72 10.19 -9.83 12.68
CA PRO A 72 9.19 -9.26 11.77
C PRO A 72 7.79 -9.26 12.38
N THR A 73 7.41 -10.29 13.11
CA THR A 73 6.10 -10.41 13.75
C THR A 73 5.91 -9.38 14.85
N ILE A 74 6.95 -9.14 15.69
CA ILE A 74 6.90 -8.12 16.75
C ILE A 74 6.73 -6.74 16.12
N TYR A 75 7.55 -6.41 15.11
CA TYR A 75 7.45 -5.14 14.40
C TYR A 75 6.06 -4.93 13.78
N ALA A 76 5.52 -5.96 13.12
CA ALA A 76 4.19 -5.90 12.52
C ALA A 76 3.11 -5.65 13.58
N GLY A 77 3.17 -6.33 14.72
CA GLY A 77 2.24 -6.13 15.83
C GLY A 77 2.30 -4.73 16.42
N GLU A 78 3.50 -4.19 16.64
CA GLU A 78 3.69 -2.82 17.14
C GLU A 78 3.09 -1.79 16.18
N VAL A 79 3.37 -1.92 14.88
CA VAL A 79 2.84 -1.01 13.86
C VAL A 79 1.34 -1.18 13.70
N GLY A 80 0.85 -2.41 13.63
CA GLY A 80 -0.58 -2.71 13.50
C GLY A 80 -1.40 -2.10 14.64
N ALA A 81 -0.99 -2.35 15.89
CA ALA A 81 -1.67 -1.81 17.07
C ALA A 81 -1.67 -0.28 17.10
N ALA A 82 -0.58 0.35 16.69
CA ALA A 82 -0.50 1.81 16.67
C ALA A 82 -1.36 2.45 15.58
N LEU A 83 -1.43 1.85 14.39
CA LEU A 83 -2.23 2.34 13.27
C LEU A 83 -3.72 2.10 13.51
N SER A 84 -4.11 0.90 13.95
CA SER A 84 -5.51 0.57 14.25
C SER A 84 -6.11 1.40 15.39
N ALA A 85 -5.27 1.92 16.29
CA ALA A 85 -5.67 2.88 17.32
C ALA A 85 -5.91 4.30 16.75
N ILE A 86 -5.50 4.59 15.52
CA ILE A 86 -5.74 5.89 14.86
C ILE A 86 -7.00 5.84 14.01
N ALA A 87 -7.11 4.85 13.12
CA ALA A 87 -8.26 4.65 12.23
C ALA A 87 -8.34 3.18 11.77
N PRO A 88 -9.49 2.72 11.25
CA PRO A 88 -9.61 1.42 10.59
C PRO A 88 -8.49 1.21 9.58
N THR A 89 -7.71 0.15 9.77
CA THR A 89 -6.48 -0.12 9.02
C THR A 89 -6.62 -1.41 8.23
N TYR A 90 -6.24 -1.35 6.95
CA TYR A 90 -6.29 -2.47 6.00
C TYR A 90 -4.87 -2.74 5.48
N TYR A 91 -4.55 -4.01 5.31
CA TYR A 91 -3.20 -4.44 4.94
C TYR A 91 -3.24 -5.52 3.87
N VAL A 92 -2.31 -5.45 2.93
CA VAL A 92 -1.94 -6.52 2.00
C VAL A 92 -0.45 -6.82 2.11
N THR A 93 -0.02 -8.04 1.77
CA THR A 93 1.39 -8.40 1.80
C THR A 93 2.17 -7.80 0.63
N GLY A 94 3.46 -7.55 0.85
CA GLY A 94 4.45 -7.28 -0.20
C GLY A 94 5.42 -8.45 -0.37
N ASN A 95 6.37 -8.30 -1.26
CA ASN A 95 7.30 -9.38 -1.60
C ASN A 95 8.38 -9.64 -0.52
N HIS A 96 8.60 -8.70 0.38
CA HIS A 96 9.57 -8.88 1.47
C HIS A 96 9.02 -9.72 2.60
N GLU A 97 7.73 -9.68 2.89
CA GLU A 97 7.10 -10.59 3.83
C GLU A 97 7.31 -12.04 3.40
N TRP A 98 7.02 -12.37 2.15
CA TRP A 98 7.19 -13.72 1.58
C TRP A 98 8.66 -14.19 1.56
N GLY A 99 9.59 -13.24 1.61
CA GLY A 99 11.02 -13.53 1.76
C GLY A 99 11.42 -14.16 3.11
N HIS A 100 10.54 -14.14 4.14
CA HIS A 100 10.70 -14.83 5.41
C HIS A 100 10.15 -16.27 5.40
N GLY A 101 9.45 -16.66 4.32
CA GLY A 101 8.78 -17.95 4.21
C GLY A 101 7.36 -17.94 4.77
N THR A 102 6.54 -18.87 4.28
CA THR A 102 5.08 -18.92 4.49
C THR A 102 4.68 -18.91 5.96
N LYS A 103 5.36 -19.67 6.80
CA LYS A 103 5.07 -19.74 8.25
C LYS A 103 5.15 -18.36 8.91
N VAL A 104 6.19 -17.60 8.60
CA VAL A 104 6.38 -16.26 9.21
C VAL A 104 5.36 -15.27 8.65
N VAL A 105 5.01 -15.37 7.37
CA VAL A 105 3.95 -14.53 6.76
C VAL A 105 2.62 -14.76 7.45
N GLU A 106 2.23 -16.02 7.68
CA GLU A 106 0.98 -16.33 8.38
C GLU A 106 1.00 -15.84 9.83
N GLU A 107 2.15 -15.90 10.51
CA GLU A 107 2.31 -15.31 11.83
C GLU A 107 2.17 -13.78 11.81
N ILE A 108 2.73 -13.10 10.80
CA ILE A 108 2.57 -11.65 10.59
C ILE A 108 1.10 -11.31 10.37
N LYS A 109 0.41 -12.00 9.45
CA LYS A 109 -1.01 -11.79 9.16
C LYS A 109 -1.87 -11.99 10.42
N ARG A 110 -1.63 -13.06 11.16
CA ARG A 110 -2.34 -13.34 12.42
C ARG A 110 -2.11 -12.22 13.44
N THR A 111 -0.86 -11.81 13.65
CA THR A 111 -0.51 -10.76 14.61
C THR A 111 -1.13 -9.41 14.23
N LEU A 112 -1.18 -9.08 12.95
CA LEU A 112 -1.86 -7.88 12.46
C LEU A 112 -3.37 -7.94 12.74
N ARG A 113 -4.03 -9.07 12.49
CA ARG A 113 -5.45 -9.26 12.83
C ARG A 113 -5.70 -9.12 14.33
N GLU A 114 -4.87 -9.73 15.17
CA GLU A 114 -4.93 -9.61 16.63
C GLU A 114 -4.72 -8.16 17.12
N SER A 115 -4.00 -7.36 16.34
CA SER A 115 -3.77 -5.93 16.58
C SER A 115 -4.89 -5.02 16.05
N GLY A 116 -5.97 -5.57 15.50
CA GLY A 116 -7.11 -4.82 15.00
C GLY A 116 -6.99 -4.36 13.54
N VAL A 117 -6.03 -4.88 12.79
CA VAL A 117 -5.86 -4.62 11.36
C VAL A 117 -6.66 -5.63 10.54
N THR A 118 -7.41 -5.17 9.56
CA THR A 118 -8.03 -6.03 8.55
C THR A 118 -6.98 -6.43 7.52
N VAL A 119 -6.62 -7.70 7.49
CA VAL A 119 -5.67 -8.26 6.52
C VAL A 119 -6.45 -8.82 5.36
N LEU A 120 -6.30 -8.23 4.19
CA LEU A 120 -6.92 -8.70 2.95
C LEU A 120 -5.93 -9.62 2.22
N SER A 121 -6.24 -10.90 2.21
CA SER A 121 -5.39 -11.95 1.64
C SER A 121 -6.14 -12.64 0.50
N ASN A 122 -6.19 -12.01 -0.66
CA ASN A 122 -7.00 -12.36 -1.81
C ASN A 122 -8.50 -12.40 -1.45
N GLU A 123 -8.97 -11.35 -0.83
CA GLU A 123 -10.34 -11.23 -0.35
C GLU A 123 -10.81 -9.78 -0.43
N PHE A 124 -12.11 -9.55 -0.34
CA PHE A 124 -12.65 -8.21 -0.31
C PHE A 124 -13.52 -7.96 0.93
N THR A 125 -13.73 -6.69 1.24
CA THR A 125 -14.58 -6.20 2.31
C THR A 125 -15.29 -4.93 1.87
N TYR A 126 -16.11 -4.37 2.75
CA TYR A 126 -16.84 -3.15 2.49
C TYR A 126 -16.31 -2.00 3.34
N LEU A 127 -16.15 -0.83 2.72
CA LEU A 127 -15.97 0.41 3.44
C LEU A 127 -17.31 1.13 3.48
N ALA A 128 -17.73 1.54 4.68
CA ALA A 128 -18.98 2.25 4.88
C ALA A 128 -18.70 3.69 5.35
N ARG A 129 -19.27 4.66 4.66
CA ARG A 129 -19.17 6.07 5.06
C ARG A 129 -20.51 6.78 4.82
N ASN A 130 -21.00 7.46 5.85
CA ASN A 130 -22.36 8.03 5.84
C ASN A 130 -23.39 6.93 5.53
N SER A 131 -24.15 7.07 4.45
CA SER A 131 -25.15 6.08 4.01
C SER A 131 -24.65 5.18 2.88
N ASP A 132 -23.43 5.41 2.40
CA ASP A 132 -22.89 4.74 1.23
C ASP A 132 -21.84 3.69 1.59
N THR A 133 -21.63 2.76 0.67
CA THR A 133 -20.69 1.66 0.79
C THR A 133 -19.95 1.49 -0.52
N ILE A 134 -18.64 1.25 -0.45
CA ILE A 134 -17.79 0.85 -1.58
C ILE A 134 -17.09 -0.46 -1.25
N VAL A 135 -16.57 -1.15 -2.26
CA VAL A 135 -15.81 -2.38 -2.07
C VAL A 135 -14.32 -2.05 -1.99
N LEU A 136 -13.64 -2.69 -1.04
CA LEU A 136 -12.19 -2.71 -0.93
C LEU A 136 -11.71 -4.15 -1.05
N ALA A 137 -11.03 -4.46 -2.13
CA ALA A 137 -10.38 -5.74 -2.35
C ALA A 137 -8.87 -5.64 -2.08
N GLY A 138 -8.25 -6.72 -1.67
CA GLY A 138 -6.82 -6.79 -1.45
C GLY A 138 -6.22 -8.12 -1.86
N ILE A 139 -5.07 -8.08 -2.51
CA ILE A 139 -4.37 -9.26 -2.99
C ILE A 139 -3.01 -9.41 -2.32
N ASP A 140 -2.64 -10.64 -2.05
CA ASP A 140 -1.29 -11.00 -1.63
C ASP A 140 -0.28 -10.82 -2.78
N ASP A 141 0.99 -10.58 -2.43
CA ASP A 141 2.06 -10.50 -3.43
C ASP A 141 2.18 -11.83 -4.19
N PRO A 142 2.45 -11.80 -5.50
CA PRO A 142 2.59 -13.02 -6.33
C PRO A 142 3.71 -13.98 -5.90
N ASN A 143 4.60 -13.56 -4.99
CA ASN A 143 5.56 -14.47 -4.36
C ASN A 143 4.94 -15.35 -3.26
N GLY A 144 3.63 -15.28 -3.05
CA GLY A 144 2.87 -16.08 -2.12
C GLY A 144 2.71 -17.54 -2.52
N TYR A 145 1.61 -18.14 -2.11
CA TYR A 145 1.33 -19.54 -2.46
C TYR A 145 1.13 -19.69 -3.98
N ALA A 146 1.64 -20.80 -4.52
CA ALA A 146 1.52 -21.09 -5.96
C ALA A 146 0.06 -21.31 -6.42
N ASP A 147 -0.80 -21.68 -5.49
CA ASP A 147 -2.24 -21.93 -5.67
C ASP A 147 -3.12 -20.82 -5.07
N GLN A 148 -2.53 -19.66 -4.75
CA GLN A 148 -3.32 -18.52 -4.30
C GLN A 148 -4.24 -18.03 -5.41
N GLU A 149 -5.37 -17.50 -5.00
CA GLU A 149 -6.33 -16.88 -5.90
C GLU A 149 -5.68 -15.75 -6.72
N THR A 150 -6.00 -15.72 -7.99
CA THR A 150 -5.48 -14.69 -8.90
C THR A 150 -6.27 -13.38 -8.75
N PRO A 151 -5.68 -12.22 -9.12
CA PRO A 151 -6.42 -10.96 -9.15
C PRO A 151 -7.68 -11.00 -10.01
N TYR A 152 -7.67 -11.80 -11.08
CA TYR A 152 -8.83 -11.97 -11.95
C TYR A 152 -9.96 -12.75 -11.27
N GLU A 153 -9.66 -13.83 -10.56
CA GLU A 153 -10.63 -14.61 -9.80
C GLU A 153 -11.28 -13.75 -8.72
N LEU A 154 -10.48 -13.02 -7.94
CA LEU A 154 -10.99 -12.07 -6.94
C LEU A 154 -11.92 -11.00 -7.57
N ALA A 155 -11.56 -10.46 -8.74
CA ALA A 155 -12.43 -9.52 -9.44
C ALA A 155 -13.77 -10.16 -9.84
N GLN A 156 -13.76 -11.42 -10.30
CA GLN A 156 -14.99 -12.17 -10.59
C GLN A 156 -15.86 -12.37 -9.34
N GLU A 157 -15.26 -12.63 -8.18
CA GLU A 157 -15.99 -12.73 -6.92
C GLU A 157 -16.62 -11.40 -6.52
N VAL A 158 -15.90 -10.27 -6.66
CA VAL A 158 -16.45 -8.92 -6.41
C VAL A 158 -17.66 -8.68 -7.29
N TYR A 159 -17.58 -8.93 -8.59
CA TYR A 159 -18.72 -8.74 -9.50
C TYR A 159 -19.88 -9.71 -9.23
N ALA A 160 -19.58 -10.94 -8.89
CA ALA A 160 -20.61 -11.93 -8.56
C ALA A 160 -21.39 -11.56 -7.29
N ALA A 161 -20.70 -11.00 -6.30
CA ALA A 161 -21.29 -10.62 -5.02
C ALA A 161 -21.99 -9.25 -5.04
N CYS A 162 -21.45 -8.28 -5.80
CA CYS A 162 -21.82 -6.87 -5.68
C CYS A 162 -22.40 -6.25 -6.96
N GLY A 163 -22.38 -6.99 -8.09
CA GLY A 163 -22.80 -6.47 -9.39
C GLY A 163 -21.71 -5.57 -9.98
N ASP A 164 -22.01 -4.29 -10.18
CA ASP A 164 -21.09 -3.29 -10.73
C ASP A 164 -20.83 -2.18 -9.68
N PRO A 165 -20.08 -2.48 -8.61
CA PRO A 165 -19.81 -1.53 -7.54
C PRO A 165 -18.69 -0.56 -7.91
N PHE A 166 -18.62 0.61 -7.26
CA PHE A 166 -17.35 1.31 -7.13
C PHE A 166 -16.43 0.49 -6.22
N TRP A 167 -15.23 0.14 -6.71
CA TRP A 167 -14.32 -0.62 -5.91
C TRP A 167 -12.85 -0.25 -6.07
N MET A 168 -12.12 -0.42 -4.97
CA MET A 168 -10.69 -0.18 -4.90
C MET A 168 -9.92 -1.49 -4.70
N LEU A 169 -8.74 -1.59 -5.32
CA LEU A 169 -7.81 -2.70 -5.16
C LEU A 169 -6.58 -2.27 -4.38
N LEU A 170 -6.28 -2.91 -3.27
CA LEU A 170 -4.97 -2.84 -2.63
C LEU A 170 -4.06 -3.93 -3.22
N ALA A 171 -2.96 -3.51 -3.83
CA ALA A 171 -1.97 -4.41 -4.42
C ALA A 171 -0.57 -3.82 -4.25
N HIS A 172 0.36 -4.60 -3.71
CA HIS A 172 1.71 -4.10 -3.47
C HIS A 172 2.41 -3.66 -4.76
N ARG A 173 2.30 -4.45 -5.82
CA ARG A 173 3.06 -4.33 -7.06
C ARG A 173 2.52 -3.29 -8.03
N ASN A 174 3.15 -2.11 -8.10
CA ASN A 174 2.83 -1.10 -9.13
C ASN A 174 3.22 -1.53 -10.56
N ASP A 175 4.24 -2.37 -10.69
CA ASP A 175 4.75 -2.85 -11.98
C ASP A 175 3.81 -3.87 -12.68
N ARG A 176 2.77 -4.33 -11.98
CA ARG A 176 1.71 -5.17 -12.54
C ARG A 176 0.46 -4.39 -12.94
N PHE A 177 0.43 -3.09 -12.74
CA PHE A 177 -0.77 -2.31 -13.08
C PHE A 177 -1.12 -2.41 -14.56
N ALA A 178 -0.18 -2.06 -15.45
CA ALA A 178 -0.41 -2.22 -16.88
C ALA A 178 -0.49 -3.70 -17.27
N GLY A 179 -1.56 -4.06 -17.96
CA GLY A 179 -1.76 -5.40 -18.49
C GLY A 179 -2.25 -6.46 -17.50
N GLU A 180 -2.40 -6.13 -16.20
CA GLU A 180 -3.02 -7.01 -15.21
C GLU A 180 -4.08 -6.24 -14.41
N TYR A 181 -3.71 -5.39 -13.45
CA TYR A 181 -4.69 -4.75 -12.58
C TYR A 181 -5.60 -3.76 -13.32
N SER A 182 -5.09 -3.09 -14.35
CA SER A 182 -5.90 -2.19 -15.19
C SER A 182 -7.01 -2.90 -15.98
N LEU A 183 -6.98 -4.24 -16.04
CA LEU A 183 -7.97 -5.06 -16.76
C LEU A 183 -9.04 -5.66 -15.85
N LEU A 184 -8.94 -5.46 -14.53
CA LEU A 184 -9.84 -6.06 -13.55
C LEU A 184 -11.15 -5.28 -13.38
N GLY A 185 -11.17 -4.01 -13.81
CA GLY A 185 -12.32 -3.12 -13.66
C GLY A 185 -12.37 -2.38 -12.32
N ALA A 186 -11.32 -2.44 -11.48
CA ALA A 186 -11.22 -1.60 -10.30
C ALA A 186 -11.14 -0.11 -10.70
N ASP A 187 -11.92 0.75 -10.03
CA ASP A 187 -11.87 2.20 -10.25
C ASP A 187 -10.53 2.81 -9.86
N LEU A 188 -9.96 2.29 -8.75
CA LEU A 188 -8.68 2.76 -8.23
C LEU A 188 -7.87 1.60 -7.64
N THR A 189 -6.67 1.37 -8.18
CA THR A 189 -5.65 0.53 -7.54
C THR A 189 -4.73 1.39 -6.69
N ILE A 190 -4.34 0.90 -5.51
CA ILE A 190 -3.44 1.60 -4.59
C ILE A 190 -2.22 0.71 -4.35
N SER A 191 -1.02 1.20 -4.73
CA SER A 191 0.20 0.40 -4.78
C SER A 191 1.42 1.09 -4.17
N GLY A 192 2.46 0.28 -3.87
CA GLY A 192 3.78 0.71 -3.43
C GLY A 192 4.89 0.14 -4.31
N HIS A 193 5.84 -0.61 -3.72
CA HIS A 193 6.88 -1.42 -4.36
C HIS A 193 7.95 -0.65 -5.15
N GLY A 194 7.57 0.37 -5.91
CA GLY A 194 8.46 1.11 -6.81
C GLY A 194 9.45 2.04 -6.12
N HIS A 195 9.30 2.28 -4.82
CA HIS A 195 10.10 3.19 -4.00
C HIS A 195 10.28 4.58 -4.60
N GLY A 196 9.32 5.05 -5.39
CA GLY A 196 9.40 6.35 -6.07
C GLY A 196 10.46 6.39 -7.17
N GLY A 197 11.00 5.24 -7.59
CA GLY A 197 12.13 5.16 -8.49
C GLY A 197 13.43 5.56 -7.80
N ILE A 198 13.73 5.06 -6.63
CA ILE A 198 14.89 5.23 -5.73
C ILE A 198 15.63 6.59 -5.85
N TRP A 199 16.12 6.93 -7.04
CA TRP A 199 16.67 8.24 -7.37
C TRP A 199 15.65 9.07 -8.12
N ARG A 200 15.43 10.27 -7.65
CA ARG A 200 14.48 11.22 -8.27
C ARG A 200 15.22 12.49 -8.64
N LEU A 201 14.79 13.10 -9.73
CA LEU A 201 15.23 14.44 -10.11
C LEU A 201 14.01 15.37 -10.16
N PRO A 202 14.17 16.62 -9.73
CA PRO A 202 13.12 17.62 -9.89
C PRO A 202 12.65 17.67 -11.34
N PHE A 203 11.35 17.78 -11.54
CA PHE A 203 10.66 17.86 -12.85
C PHE A 203 10.73 16.58 -13.72
N VAL A 204 11.63 15.64 -13.44
CA VAL A 204 11.79 14.38 -14.21
C VAL A 204 11.11 13.20 -13.51
N GLY A 205 11.07 13.22 -12.17
CA GLY A 205 10.56 12.10 -11.40
C GLY A 205 11.61 11.01 -11.14
N GLY A 206 11.20 9.74 -11.10
CA GLY A 206 12.09 8.61 -10.87
C GLY A 206 13.02 8.36 -12.05
N VAL A 207 14.33 8.28 -11.81
CA VAL A 207 15.33 8.05 -12.86
C VAL A 207 16.04 6.70 -12.75
N PHE A 208 16.04 6.07 -11.56
CA PHE A 208 16.63 4.76 -11.35
C PHE A 208 15.76 3.90 -10.43
N GLY A 209 15.26 2.80 -10.95
CA GLY A 209 14.28 1.95 -10.28
C GLY A 209 14.86 0.83 -9.42
N THR A 210 14.00 0.18 -8.64
CA THR A 210 14.31 -0.97 -7.78
C THR A 210 14.83 -2.17 -8.59
N GLN A 211 14.38 -2.31 -9.82
CA GLN A 211 14.82 -3.34 -10.77
C GLN A 211 16.11 -2.97 -11.51
N ARG A 212 16.83 -1.90 -11.09
CA ARG A 212 18.03 -1.37 -11.72
C ARG A 212 17.82 -0.89 -13.16
N ASN A 213 16.62 -0.50 -13.50
CA ASN A 213 16.24 0.08 -14.77
C ASN A 213 16.28 1.60 -14.72
N LEU A 214 16.55 2.24 -15.85
CA LEU A 214 16.47 3.69 -16.00
C LEU A 214 15.04 4.08 -16.35
N PHE A 215 14.58 5.21 -15.80
CA PHE A 215 13.26 5.80 -16.02
C PHE A 215 12.12 4.78 -15.83
N PRO A 216 11.99 4.19 -14.61
CA PRO A 216 10.93 3.23 -14.33
C PRO A 216 9.55 3.88 -14.50
N SER A 217 8.57 3.09 -14.94
CA SER A 217 7.18 3.50 -15.05
C SER A 217 6.50 3.52 -13.67
N TYR A 218 5.41 4.27 -13.54
CA TYR A 218 4.55 4.26 -12.34
C TYR A 218 5.30 4.51 -11.03
N THR A 219 6.08 5.59 -10.96
CA THR A 219 6.98 5.80 -9.81
C THR A 219 6.31 6.48 -8.62
N SER A 220 5.39 7.41 -8.83
CA SER A 220 4.59 8.04 -7.75
C SER A 220 3.44 8.86 -8.31
N GLY A 221 2.33 8.96 -7.56
CA GLY A 221 1.15 9.71 -7.95
C GLY A 221 0.18 8.88 -8.80
N PHE A 222 -0.74 9.56 -9.47
CA PHE A 222 -1.77 8.92 -10.29
C PHE A 222 -1.29 8.61 -11.70
N TYR A 223 -1.71 7.44 -12.18
CA TYR A 223 -1.61 7.02 -13.57
C TYR A 223 -2.92 6.35 -13.98
N ALA A 224 -3.19 6.29 -15.28
CA ALA A 224 -4.36 5.64 -15.84
C ALA A 224 -3.97 4.74 -17.00
N ASP A 225 -4.64 3.60 -17.11
CA ASP A 225 -4.54 2.64 -18.21
C ASP A 225 -5.86 1.88 -18.34
N ASN A 226 -6.33 1.63 -19.57
CA ASN A 226 -7.57 0.88 -19.84
C ASN A 226 -8.82 1.40 -19.08
N GLY A 227 -8.88 2.68 -18.77
CA GLY A 227 -9.99 3.28 -18.00
C GLY A 227 -9.90 3.09 -16.48
N ALA A 228 -8.96 2.31 -15.99
CA ALA A 228 -8.64 2.17 -14.57
C ALA A 228 -7.57 3.17 -14.13
N SER A 229 -7.56 3.49 -12.84
CA SER A 229 -6.56 4.37 -12.22
C SER A 229 -5.68 3.61 -11.25
N VAL A 230 -4.42 4.02 -11.12
CA VAL A 230 -3.54 3.58 -10.02
C VAL A 230 -2.94 4.79 -9.32
N PHE A 231 -2.90 4.72 -8.00
CA PHE A 231 -2.10 5.60 -7.17
C PHE A 231 -0.89 4.85 -6.63
N VAL A 232 0.30 5.41 -6.81
CA VAL A 232 1.57 4.79 -6.40
C VAL A 232 2.26 5.63 -5.35
N ASN A 233 2.48 5.05 -4.16
CA ASN A 233 3.23 5.66 -3.06
C ASN A 233 4.74 5.44 -3.23
N ARG A 234 5.54 6.42 -2.80
CA ARG A 234 7.01 6.32 -2.83
C ARG A 234 7.60 5.46 -1.71
N GLY A 235 6.78 5.01 -0.78
CA GLY A 235 7.19 4.21 0.36
C GLY A 235 8.02 4.96 1.42
N LEU A 236 8.16 4.36 2.58
CA LEU A 236 8.77 4.94 3.78
C LEU A 236 10.20 4.46 4.02
N GLY A 237 10.45 3.18 3.80
CA GLY A 237 11.73 2.53 4.06
C GLY A 237 12.62 2.39 2.83
N ASN A 238 13.70 1.66 3.03
CA ASN A 238 14.58 1.16 1.98
C ASN A 238 14.98 -0.25 2.35
N SER A 239 14.99 -1.16 1.39
CA SER A 239 15.67 -2.44 1.59
C SER A 239 17.17 -2.22 1.77
N PRO A 240 17.82 -2.93 2.71
CA PRO A 240 19.29 -2.82 2.93
C PRO A 240 20.15 -3.12 1.71
N ARG A 241 19.59 -3.78 0.71
CA ARG A 241 20.26 -4.11 -0.55
C ARG A 241 20.11 -3.05 -1.63
N VAL A 242 19.30 -2.05 -1.37
CA VAL A 242 18.99 -1.01 -2.34
C VAL A 242 19.93 0.18 -2.14
N ILE A 243 20.29 0.77 -3.24
CA ILE A 243 21.05 2.03 -3.31
C ILE A 243 20.30 3.11 -2.50
N PRO A 244 21.00 3.98 -1.76
CA PRO A 244 20.35 5.03 -0.99
C PRO A 244 19.40 5.88 -1.84
N ARG A 245 18.25 6.25 -1.30
CA ARG A 245 17.34 7.20 -1.95
C ARG A 245 18.04 8.55 -2.13
N ILE A 246 17.96 9.12 -3.32
CA ILE A 246 18.47 10.44 -3.65
C ILE A 246 17.31 11.33 -4.07
N LEU A 247 17.14 12.49 -3.41
CA LEU A 247 16.05 13.45 -3.61
C LEU A 247 14.66 12.80 -3.58
N ASN A 248 14.52 11.78 -2.75
CA ASN A 248 13.34 10.92 -2.65
C ASN A 248 13.06 10.62 -1.17
N ARG A 249 12.33 11.50 -0.51
CA ARG A 249 12.02 11.39 0.92
C ARG A 249 11.01 10.27 1.18
N PRO A 250 11.08 9.63 2.37
CA PRO A 250 10.00 8.77 2.86
C PRO A 250 8.65 9.50 2.86
N GLN A 251 7.61 8.87 2.33
CA GLN A 251 6.32 9.50 2.09
C GLN A 251 5.21 8.84 2.90
N VAL A 252 4.43 9.66 3.59
CA VAL A 252 3.06 9.38 4.02
C VAL A 252 2.15 10.09 3.03
N GLU A 253 1.26 9.39 2.40
CA GLU A 253 0.32 9.95 1.42
C GLU A 253 -1.07 10.03 2.02
N LEU A 254 -1.78 11.12 1.70
CA LEU A 254 -3.16 11.38 2.06
C LEU A 254 -3.99 11.65 0.83
#